data_413156bb81e0d8b2dc58942644dbcf70
#
_entry.id   413156bb81e0d8b2dc58942644dbcf70
#
_cell.length_a   1.000
_cell.length_b   1.000
_cell.length_c   1.000
_cell.angle_alpha   90.00
_cell.angle_beta   90.00
_cell.angle_gamma   90.00
#
_symmetry.space_group_name_H-M   'P 1'
#
loop_
_entity.id
_entity.type
_entity.pdbx_description
1 polymer ?
#
loop_
_entity_poly.entity_id
_entity_poly.type
_entity_poly.pdbx_seq_one_letter_code
_entity_poly.pdbx_strand_id
1 'polypeptide(L)'
;MDSLTLTAPDDWHIHLRDGPALSTTVPDIARWARRAIVMPNLTPPVISAADATAYRNRILAEVPAGVDFEPLMTLYLTDDTTPPMVAEAAACPYVHGIKLYPAGATTNSEAGITAVSYTHLTLPTICSV
;
A
#
# COMPACT_ATOMS: atom_id res chain seq x y z
N MET A 1 9.72 -25.28 -28.06
CA MET A 1 9.58 -25.00 -26.61
C MET A 1 8.10 -24.98 -26.29
N ASP A 2 7.69 -25.73 -25.31
CA ASP A 2 6.33 -25.65 -24.81
C ASP A 2 6.15 -24.30 -24.10
N SER A 3 5.10 -23.55 -24.44
CA SER A 3 4.78 -22.26 -23.83
C SER A 3 3.46 -22.37 -23.09
N LEU A 4 3.39 -21.71 -21.92
CA LEU A 4 2.16 -21.59 -21.14
C LEU A 4 1.79 -20.12 -21.07
N THR A 5 0.57 -19.78 -21.48
CA THR A 5 0.03 -18.43 -21.37
C THR A 5 -0.89 -18.35 -20.15
N LEU A 6 -0.61 -17.43 -19.25
CA LEU A 6 -1.40 -17.18 -18.04
C LEU A 6 -1.87 -15.73 -18.04
N THR A 7 -3.00 -15.48 -17.36
CA THR A 7 -3.38 -14.10 -16.98
C THR A 7 -2.32 -13.56 -16.02
N ALA A 8 -1.85 -12.33 -16.25
CA ALA A 8 -0.90 -11.70 -15.34
C ALA A 8 -1.50 -11.61 -13.92
N PRO A 9 -0.84 -12.14 -12.92
CA PRO A 9 -1.36 -12.14 -11.55
C PRO A 9 -1.32 -10.74 -10.91
N ASP A 10 -2.13 -10.56 -9.89
CA ASP A 10 -2.08 -9.42 -8.99
C ASP A 10 -1.46 -9.85 -7.65
N ASP A 11 -0.71 -8.96 -7.01
CA ASP A 11 -0.25 -9.13 -5.64
C ASP A 11 -1.12 -8.27 -4.70
N TRP A 12 -1.81 -8.92 -3.77
CA TRP A 12 -2.74 -8.25 -2.87
C TRP A 12 -2.11 -7.71 -1.58
N HIS A 13 -0.81 -7.87 -1.37
CA HIS A 13 -0.13 -7.41 -0.17
C HIS A 13 1.40 -7.36 -0.33
N ILE A 14 1.96 -6.24 -0.76
CA ILE A 14 3.40 -6.11 -0.91
C ILE A 14 3.99 -4.95 -0.13
N HIS A 15 5.16 -5.17 0.46
CA HIS A 15 5.99 -4.15 1.09
C HIS A 15 7.18 -3.79 0.18
N LEU A 16 7.06 -2.75 -0.62
CA LEU A 16 8.12 -2.29 -1.51
C LEU A 16 9.23 -1.51 -0.78
N ARG A 17 8.95 -1.06 0.45
CA ARG A 17 9.80 -0.14 1.20
C ARG A 17 9.89 1.21 0.48
N ASP A 18 10.94 2.00 0.74
CA ASP A 18 11.12 3.32 0.09
C ASP A 18 12.60 3.59 -0.15
N GLY A 19 12.89 4.72 -0.83
CA GLY A 19 14.25 5.15 -1.13
C GLY A 19 15.02 4.11 -1.96
N PRO A 20 16.27 3.80 -1.61
CA PRO A 20 17.13 2.91 -2.41
C PRO A 20 16.56 1.50 -2.61
N ALA A 21 15.67 1.03 -1.74
CA ALA A 21 15.07 -0.31 -1.87
C ALA A 21 14.18 -0.43 -3.12
N LEU A 22 13.55 0.66 -3.56
CA LEU A 22 12.65 0.65 -4.71
C LEU A 22 13.34 0.21 -5.99
N SER A 23 14.61 0.54 -6.18
CA SER A 23 15.38 0.15 -7.38
C SER A 23 15.52 -1.38 -7.53
N THR A 24 15.29 -2.14 -6.47
CA THR A 24 15.30 -3.61 -6.50
C THR A 24 13.88 -4.18 -6.41
N THR A 25 13.10 -3.72 -5.44
CA THR A 25 11.79 -4.30 -5.14
C THR A 25 10.76 -4.05 -6.25
N VAL A 26 10.80 -2.88 -6.90
CA VAL A 26 9.86 -2.54 -7.96
C VAL A 26 10.12 -3.34 -9.24
N PRO A 27 11.34 -3.41 -9.79
CA PRO A 27 11.59 -4.29 -10.93
C PRO A 27 11.28 -5.77 -10.64
N ASP A 28 11.50 -6.22 -9.41
CA ASP A 28 11.23 -7.60 -9.03
C ASP A 28 9.74 -7.96 -9.09
N ILE A 29 8.87 -7.13 -8.52
CA ILE A 29 7.41 -7.38 -8.59
C ILE A 29 6.87 -7.16 -10.01
N ALA A 30 7.33 -6.12 -10.70
CA ALA A 30 6.84 -5.73 -12.01
C ALA A 30 7.11 -6.77 -13.11
N ARG A 31 8.06 -7.70 -12.89
CA ARG A 31 8.34 -8.79 -13.83
C ARG A 31 7.20 -9.79 -13.98
N TRP A 32 6.36 -9.94 -12.97
CA TRP A 32 5.34 -10.99 -12.97
C TRP A 32 3.95 -10.51 -12.57
N ALA A 33 3.82 -9.45 -11.77
CA ALA A 33 2.54 -8.91 -11.35
C ALA A 33 2.11 -7.75 -12.27
N ARG A 34 0.82 -7.72 -12.64
CA ARG A 34 0.21 -6.62 -13.36
C ARG A 34 -0.13 -5.48 -12.41
N ARG A 35 -0.63 -5.80 -11.23
CA ARG A 35 -1.00 -4.84 -10.18
C ARG A 35 -0.55 -5.36 -8.82
N ALA A 36 -0.29 -4.44 -7.90
CA ALA A 36 -0.01 -4.82 -6.52
C ALA A 36 -0.62 -3.82 -5.53
N ILE A 37 -1.22 -4.34 -4.44
CA ILE A 37 -1.63 -3.50 -3.30
C ILE A 37 -0.38 -3.20 -2.47
N VAL A 38 0.03 -1.94 -2.51
CA VAL A 38 1.26 -1.47 -1.85
C VAL A 38 0.96 -1.05 -0.43
N MET A 39 1.67 -1.64 0.52
CA MET A 39 1.50 -1.38 1.95
C MET A 39 2.09 -0.04 2.36
N PRO A 40 1.40 0.69 3.25
CA PRO A 40 1.75 2.06 3.65
C PRO A 40 2.74 2.13 4.82
N ASN A 41 3.24 0.98 5.30
CA ASN A 41 4.14 0.88 6.47
C ASN A 41 5.55 1.38 6.15
N LEU A 42 5.71 2.68 6.03
CA LEU A 42 7.00 3.36 5.85
C LEU A 42 7.38 4.12 7.14
N THR A 43 8.50 4.78 7.13
CA THR A 43 8.94 5.71 8.17
C THR A 43 9.36 7.02 7.50
N PRO A 44 8.51 8.08 7.55
CA PRO A 44 7.15 8.12 8.11
C PRO A 44 6.14 7.30 7.28
N PRO A 45 4.99 6.89 7.88
CA PRO A 45 3.96 6.13 7.18
C PRO A 45 3.22 6.98 6.13
N VAL A 46 2.58 6.32 5.18
CA VAL A 46 1.71 6.97 4.19
C VAL A 46 0.34 7.18 4.81
N ILE A 47 -0.02 8.40 5.17
CA ILE A 47 -1.24 8.72 5.91
C ILE A 47 -2.25 9.58 5.15
N SER A 48 -1.85 10.16 4.01
CA SER A 48 -2.68 11.06 3.21
C SER A 48 -2.69 10.67 1.72
N ALA A 49 -3.67 11.18 0.99
CA ALA A 49 -3.74 11.01 -0.47
C ALA A 49 -2.51 11.64 -1.18
N ALA A 50 -1.99 12.74 -0.63
CA ALA A 50 -0.78 13.39 -1.14
C ALA A 50 0.46 12.50 -0.95
N ASP A 51 0.63 11.89 0.24
CA ASP A 51 1.73 10.96 0.52
C ASP A 51 1.65 9.73 -0.39
N ALA A 52 0.44 9.18 -0.56
CA ALA A 52 0.21 8.04 -1.45
C ALA A 52 0.58 8.37 -2.90
N THR A 53 0.21 9.55 -3.38
CA THR A 53 0.56 10.01 -4.74
C THR A 53 2.07 10.20 -4.88
N ALA A 54 2.71 10.80 -3.90
CA ALA A 54 4.16 10.99 -3.90
C ALA A 54 4.91 9.64 -3.89
N TYR A 55 4.46 8.71 -3.07
CA TYR A 55 5.04 7.37 -3.01
C TYR A 55 4.81 6.59 -4.31
N ARG A 56 3.59 6.65 -4.88
CA ARG A 56 3.29 6.07 -6.18
C ARG A 56 4.24 6.58 -7.28
N ASN A 57 4.50 7.88 -7.31
CA ASN A 57 5.39 8.47 -8.31
C ASN A 57 6.83 7.94 -8.17
N ARG A 58 7.32 7.74 -6.94
CA ARG A 58 8.64 7.12 -6.71
C ARG A 58 8.67 5.67 -7.18
N ILE A 59 7.61 4.91 -6.93
CA ILE A 59 7.49 3.52 -7.42
C ILE A 59 7.50 3.50 -8.96
N LEU A 60 6.69 4.32 -9.59
CA LEU A 60 6.60 4.35 -11.06
C LEU A 60 7.90 4.77 -11.74
N ALA A 61 8.74 5.57 -11.08
CA ALA A 61 10.05 5.94 -11.59
C ALA A 61 11.02 4.75 -11.69
N GLU A 62 10.79 3.70 -10.90
CA GLU A 62 11.62 2.48 -10.87
C GLU A 62 11.03 1.32 -11.72
N VAL A 63 9.85 1.51 -12.32
CA VAL A 63 9.27 0.50 -13.21
C VAL A 63 10.10 0.44 -14.51
N PRO A 64 10.57 -0.75 -14.91
CA PRO A 64 11.37 -0.88 -16.13
C PRO A 64 10.59 -0.44 -17.38
N ALA A 65 11.30 0.17 -18.33
CA ALA A 65 10.71 0.64 -19.58
C ALA A 65 9.96 -0.49 -20.32
N GLY A 66 8.74 -0.22 -20.75
CA GLY A 66 7.92 -1.19 -21.47
C GLY A 66 7.19 -2.20 -20.60
N VAL A 67 7.37 -2.15 -19.28
CA VAL A 67 6.64 -3.00 -18.33
C VAL A 67 5.37 -2.27 -17.89
N ASP A 68 4.26 -2.98 -17.92
CA ASP A 68 2.95 -2.48 -17.50
C ASP A 68 2.66 -2.95 -16.07
N PHE A 69 2.97 -2.09 -15.11
CA PHE A 69 2.76 -2.33 -13.68
C PHE A 69 1.98 -1.19 -13.04
N GLU A 70 0.94 -1.51 -12.29
CA GLU A 70 0.08 -0.56 -11.60
C GLU A 70 0.13 -0.75 -10.08
N PRO A 71 0.75 0.16 -9.33
CA PRO A 71 0.70 0.17 -7.88
C PRO A 71 -0.65 0.73 -7.39
N LEU A 72 -1.39 -0.09 -6.64
CA LEU A 72 -2.62 0.26 -5.95
C LEU A 72 -2.26 0.73 -4.54
N MET A 73 -2.40 2.02 -4.28
CA MET A 73 -1.91 2.62 -3.04
C MET A 73 -2.87 2.39 -1.88
N THR A 74 -2.33 2.33 -0.68
CA THR A 74 -3.10 2.29 0.56
C THR A 74 -2.60 3.33 1.54
N LEU A 75 -3.49 3.79 2.43
CA LEU A 75 -3.13 4.66 3.56
C LEU A 75 -2.99 3.84 4.83
N TYR A 76 -2.20 4.34 5.75
CA TYR A 76 -2.08 3.82 7.10
C TYR A 76 -3.08 4.52 8.01
N LEU A 77 -3.95 3.77 8.69
CA LEU A 77 -4.88 4.32 9.65
C LEU A 77 -4.15 4.61 10.96
N THR A 78 -4.23 5.85 11.43
CA THR A 78 -3.64 6.31 12.68
C THR A 78 -4.71 6.94 13.56
N ASP A 79 -4.39 7.19 14.83
CA ASP A 79 -5.31 7.89 15.74
C ASP A 79 -5.62 9.34 15.30
N ASP A 80 -4.75 9.92 14.45
CA ASP A 80 -4.93 11.26 13.88
C ASP A 80 -5.73 11.27 12.56
N THR A 81 -6.15 10.10 12.07
CA THR A 81 -6.93 10.00 10.82
C THR A 81 -8.32 10.61 11.00
N THR A 82 -8.64 11.62 10.21
CA THR A 82 -9.91 12.36 10.27
C THR A 82 -10.86 11.99 9.14
N PRO A 83 -12.19 12.18 9.30
CA PRO A 83 -13.15 11.95 8.21
C PRO A 83 -12.85 12.72 6.91
N PRO A 84 -12.40 13.99 6.92
CA PRO A 84 -11.95 14.66 5.70
C PRO A 84 -10.81 13.95 4.99
N MET A 85 -9.81 13.45 5.72
CA MET A 85 -8.70 12.67 5.11
C MET A 85 -9.19 11.39 4.42
N VAL A 86 -10.18 10.72 5.03
CA VAL A 86 -10.81 9.54 4.41
C VAL A 86 -11.58 9.92 3.14
N ALA A 87 -12.28 11.06 3.15
CA ALA A 87 -12.99 11.56 1.98
C ALA A 87 -12.03 11.93 0.84
N GLU A 88 -10.91 12.59 1.14
CA GLU A 88 -9.85 12.87 0.17
C GLU A 88 -9.23 11.58 -0.39
N ALA A 89 -8.99 10.59 0.47
CA ALA A 89 -8.50 9.30 0.04
C ALA A 89 -9.48 8.60 -0.92
N ALA A 90 -10.77 8.63 -0.61
CA ALA A 90 -11.81 8.03 -1.46
C ALA A 90 -11.96 8.74 -2.82
N ALA A 91 -11.65 10.03 -2.88
CA ALA A 91 -11.65 10.82 -4.12
C ALA A 91 -10.36 10.62 -4.95
N CYS A 92 -9.30 10.09 -4.36
CA CYS A 92 -8.02 9.88 -5.02
C CYS A 92 -8.07 8.60 -5.88
N PRO A 93 -7.82 8.67 -7.20
CA PRO A 93 -7.91 7.51 -8.08
C PRO A 93 -6.84 6.44 -7.83
N TYR A 94 -5.85 6.75 -7.03
CA TYR A 94 -4.72 5.85 -6.74
C TYR A 94 -4.82 5.16 -5.39
N VAL A 95 -5.72 5.62 -4.50
CA VAL A 95 -5.91 5.02 -3.18
C VAL A 95 -7.06 4.03 -3.22
N HIS A 96 -6.76 2.78 -2.91
CA HIS A 96 -7.70 1.66 -3.01
C HIS A 96 -8.10 1.07 -1.66
N GLY A 97 -7.49 1.52 -0.58
CA GLY A 97 -7.81 1.04 0.75
C GLY A 97 -7.09 1.78 1.86
N ILE A 98 -7.51 1.48 3.08
CA ILE A 98 -6.88 1.98 4.31
C ILE A 98 -6.50 0.77 5.15
N LYS A 99 -5.23 0.67 5.50
CA LYS A 99 -4.70 -0.40 6.33
C LYS A 99 -4.84 -0.06 7.80
N LEU A 100 -5.56 -0.90 8.53
CA LEU A 100 -5.66 -0.84 9.97
C LEU A 100 -4.65 -1.81 10.59
N TYR A 101 -3.84 -1.33 11.53
CA TYR A 101 -2.97 -2.14 12.36
C TYR A 101 -2.88 -1.58 13.77
N PRO A 102 -2.89 -2.41 14.81
CA PRO A 102 -2.61 -1.95 16.17
C PRO A 102 -1.17 -1.44 16.28
N ALA A 103 -1.00 -0.39 17.10
CA ALA A 103 0.33 0.18 17.34
C ALA A 103 1.31 -0.89 17.88
N GLY A 104 2.50 -0.95 17.29
CA GLY A 104 3.56 -1.88 17.70
C GLY A 104 3.34 -3.36 17.38
N ALA A 105 2.30 -3.70 16.59
CA ALA A 105 1.99 -5.11 16.27
C ALA A 105 2.90 -5.73 15.22
N THR A 106 3.59 -4.93 14.41
CA THR A 106 4.48 -5.39 13.33
C THR A 106 5.55 -4.34 13.01
N THR A 107 6.42 -4.63 12.05
CA THR A 107 7.45 -3.70 11.59
C THR A 107 6.84 -2.40 11.07
N ASN A 108 7.36 -1.26 11.53
CA ASN A 108 6.89 0.09 11.20
C ASN A 108 5.39 0.28 11.49
N SER A 109 4.90 -0.20 12.64
CA SER A 109 3.51 -0.06 13.06
C SER A 109 3.33 0.81 14.31
N GLU A 110 4.36 1.54 14.72
CA GLU A 110 4.35 2.40 15.91
C GLU A 110 3.30 3.50 15.82
N ALA A 111 3.03 3.98 14.60
CA ALA A 111 2.00 4.98 14.31
C ALA A 111 0.58 4.41 14.17
N GLY A 112 0.40 3.11 14.39
CA GLY A 112 -0.89 2.43 14.29
C GLY A 112 -1.89 2.88 15.36
N ILE A 113 -3.11 2.35 15.25
CA ILE A 113 -4.22 2.67 16.15
C ILE A 113 -3.96 2.13 17.55
N THR A 114 -4.26 2.95 18.57
CA THR A 114 -4.24 2.50 19.97
C THR A 114 -5.48 1.65 20.29
N ALA A 115 -5.39 0.85 21.39
CA ALA A 115 -6.40 -0.15 21.73
C ALA A 115 -7.83 0.41 21.90
N VAL A 116 -8.00 1.69 22.26
CA VAL A 116 -9.32 2.31 22.48
C VAL A 116 -10.05 2.56 21.16
N SER A 117 -9.37 3.09 20.15
CA SER A 117 -9.95 3.31 18.82
C SER A 117 -10.30 1.99 18.13
N TYR A 118 -9.51 0.95 18.35
CA TYR A 118 -9.70 -0.38 17.77
C TYR A 118 -10.96 -1.08 18.28
N THR A 119 -11.30 -0.94 19.55
CA THR A 119 -12.47 -1.60 20.16
C THR A 119 -13.80 -1.04 19.69
N HIS A 120 -13.82 0.15 19.07
CA HIS A 120 -15.03 0.80 18.57
C HIS A 120 -15.28 0.58 17.07
N LEU A 121 -14.34 -0.01 16.35
CA LEU A 121 -14.51 -0.36 14.95
C LEU A 121 -15.28 -1.69 14.84
N THR A 122 -16.61 -1.61 14.79
CA THR A 122 -17.50 -2.75 14.58
C THR A 122 -17.68 -3.09 13.08
N LEU A 123 -16.64 -2.94 12.30
CA LEU A 123 -16.66 -3.38 10.91
C LEU A 123 -16.44 -4.89 10.83
N PRO A 124 -17.08 -5.59 9.87
CA PRO A 124 -16.66 -6.95 9.57
C PRO A 124 -15.21 -6.90 9.15
N THR A 125 -14.35 -7.28 10.06
CA THR A 125 -12.91 -7.28 9.86
C THR A 125 -12.60 -8.40 8.89
N ILE A 126 -12.35 -8.07 7.65
CA ILE A 126 -11.57 -8.95 6.80
C ILE A 126 -10.14 -8.79 7.29
N CYS A 127 -9.78 -9.61 8.25
CA CYS A 127 -8.42 -9.73 8.70
C CYS A 127 -7.67 -10.53 7.65
N SER A 128 -6.92 -9.89 6.80
CA SER A 128 -5.85 -10.56 6.09
C SER A 128 -4.63 -10.56 7.00
N VAL A 129 -4.27 -11.71 7.46
CA VAL A 129 -3.03 -11.98 8.18
C VAL A 129 -1.86 -11.80 7.24
#